data_68b856d00028e3819aa160c74bab5738
#
_entry.id   68b856d00028e3819aa160c74bab5738
#
_cell.length_a   1.000
_cell.length_b   1.000
_cell.length_c   1.000
_cell.angle_alpha   90.00
_cell.angle_beta   90.00
_cell.angle_gamma   90.00
#
_symmetry.space_group_name_H-M   'P 1'
#
loop_
_entity.id
_entity.type
_entity.pdbx_description
1 polymer ?
#
loop_
_entity_poly.entity_id
_entity_poly.type
_entity_poly.pdbx_seq_one_letter_code
_entity_poly.pdbx_strand_id
1 'polypeptide(L)'
;MKRSLSWMAALTVLVLLSFSLSGCGNEVTPSYSSEISGEINGGGSTSVQKIIDAEGAEFGALHPAVKFTYSGTGSSDGIKNAANGTYSFGCASRELKESEKTDLTELIFAYDGIAVIVNDENPVKDLTKDQIKAIYTGKITNWKEVGGEDRPIAVVSREDGAGTRTAVEELLDFTEQLKPSATVKEGNGNVQSTVSANPNAIGYVSITFVDRSVKPLRIDGVEATMENVLNESYALSRPFLALYNEKNLTPQTRAFLDFIMTDEGQTIVEKNGGISVR
;
A
#
# COMPACT_ATOMS: atom_id res chain seq x y z
N MET A 1 29.69 -81.32 -14.79
CA MET A 1 30.57 -82.16 -13.90
C MET A 1 30.56 -81.48 -12.53
N LYS A 2 29.85 -82.11 -11.60
CA LYS A 2 30.39 -82.64 -10.30
C LYS A 2 30.98 -81.53 -9.41
N ARG A 3 30.64 -81.30 -8.17
CA ARG A 3 29.98 -81.96 -7.03
C ARG A 3 30.04 -80.94 -5.91
N SER A 4 28.96 -80.65 -5.18
CA SER A 4 28.58 -81.21 -3.87
C SER A 4 29.66 -81.05 -2.76
N LEU A 5 29.38 -80.46 -1.60
CA LEU A 5 28.75 -80.98 -0.40
C LEU A 5 29.11 -80.07 0.75
N SER A 6 28.19 -79.46 1.42
CA SER A 6 27.59 -79.77 2.71
C SER A 6 28.54 -79.91 3.93
N TRP A 7 28.09 -79.38 5.03
CA TRP A 7 28.01 -79.84 6.45
C TRP A 7 28.35 -78.68 7.42
N MET A 8 27.37 -78.16 8.09
CA MET A 8 26.79 -78.45 9.42
C MET A 8 27.59 -77.92 10.62
N ALA A 9 26.88 -77.05 11.28
CA ALA A 9 26.62 -76.90 12.73
C ALA A 9 27.77 -76.67 13.69
N ALA A 10 27.71 -75.59 14.43
CA ALA A 10 27.86 -75.64 15.88
C ALA A 10 27.16 -74.44 16.53
N LEU A 11 26.15 -74.71 17.34
CA LEU A 11 25.54 -73.79 18.31
C LEU A 11 26.59 -73.38 19.33
N THR A 12 26.68 -72.08 19.59
CA THR A 12 27.16 -71.58 20.89
C THR A 12 26.26 -70.45 21.36
N VAL A 13 25.45 -70.78 22.36
CA VAL A 13 24.64 -69.87 23.16
C VAL A 13 25.59 -69.05 24.03
N LEU A 14 25.57 -67.75 23.87
CA LEU A 14 26.16 -66.84 24.86
C LEU A 14 25.11 -65.82 25.28
N VAL A 15 24.56 -66.05 26.46
CA VAL A 15 23.71 -65.16 27.21
C VAL A 15 24.58 -64.00 27.67
N LEU A 16 24.27 -62.80 27.22
CA LEU A 16 24.83 -61.61 27.81
C LEU A 16 23.71 -60.62 28.20
N LEU A 17 23.73 -60.33 29.47
CA LEU A 17 22.85 -59.45 30.25
C LEU A 17 22.55 -58.14 29.55
N SER A 18 21.29 -57.89 29.50
CA SER A 18 20.69 -56.56 29.17
C SER A 18 20.94 -55.58 30.32
N PHE A 19 21.79 -54.62 30.13
CA PHE A 19 21.81 -53.42 30.97
C PHE A 19 20.85 -52.39 30.34
N SER A 20 19.70 -52.25 30.94
CA SER A 20 18.75 -51.19 30.63
C SER A 20 19.25 -49.90 31.25
N LEU A 21 19.92 -49.06 30.48
CA LEU A 21 20.05 -47.64 30.83
C LEU A 21 18.77 -46.90 30.38
N SER A 22 17.88 -46.69 31.34
CA SER A 22 16.78 -45.70 31.19
C SER A 22 17.42 -44.31 31.22
N GLY A 23 17.84 -43.83 30.06
CA GLY A 23 18.13 -42.43 29.84
C GLY A 23 16.80 -41.70 29.62
N CYS A 24 16.28 -41.00 30.65
CA CYS A 24 15.32 -39.95 30.44
C CYS A 24 15.99 -38.83 29.64
N GLY A 25 16.03 -38.97 28.32
CA GLY A 25 16.25 -37.84 27.43
C GLY A 25 14.95 -37.07 27.38
N ASN A 26 14.88 -35.90 28.04
CA ASN A 26 13.93 -34.89 27.64
C ASN A 26 14.26 -34.55 26.18
N GLU A 27 13.53 -35.18 25.26
CA GLU A 27 13.36 -34.59 23.93
C GLU A 27 12.65 -33.29 24.13
N VAL A 28 13.40 -32.20 24.12
CA VAL A 28 12.85 -30.85 23.89
C VAL A 28 12.36 -30.91 22.45
N THR A 29 11.12 -31.35 22.29
CA THR A 29 10.38 -31.07 21.05
C THR A 29 10.42 -29.56 20.88
N PRO A 30 10.91 -29.05 19.73
CA PRO A 30 10.82 -27.64 19.46
C PRO A 30 9.35 -27.25 19.65
N SER A 31 9.09 -26.34 20.56
CA SER A 31 7.80 -25.69 20.68
C SER A 31 7.49 -25.15 19.29
N TYR A 32 6.57 -25.75 18.57
CA TYR A 32 5.97 -25.15 17.39
C TYR A 32 5.50 -23.76 17.80
N SER A 33 6.07 -22.73 17.18
CA SER A 33 5.48 -21.40 17.23
C SER A 33 4.01 -21.58 16.90
N SER A 34 3.11 -21.16 17.79
CA SER A 34 1.67 -21.25 17.58
C SER A 34 1.37 -20.75 16.18
N GLU A 35 0.78 -21.60 15.33
CA GLU A 35 0.42 -21.25 13.96
C GLU A 35 -0.39 -19.97 13.99
N ILE A 36 0.08 -18.95 13.28
CA ILE A 36 -0.62 -17.66 13.21
C ILE A 36 -1.94 -17.90 12.50
N SER A 37 -3.06 -17.56 13.14
CA SER A 37 -4.40 -17.80 12.62
C SER A 37 -5.37 -16.70 13.03
N GLY A 38 -6.50 -16.63 12.34
CA GLY A 38 -7.57 -15.68 12.63
C GLY A 38 -7.85 -14.72 11.49
N GLU A 39 -8.60 -13.67 11.77
CA GLU A 39 -8.97 -12.67 10.76
C GLU A 39 -8.14 -11.40 10.91
N ILE A 40 -7.75 -10.83 9.77
CA ILE A 40 -7.17 -9.50 9.64
C ILE A 40 -8.09 -8.73 8.69
N ASN A 41 -8.74 -7.69 9.18
CA ASN A 41 -9.55 -6.79 8.38
C ASN A 41 -8.94 -5.40 8.40
N GLY A 42 -8.47 -4.96 7.25
CA GLY A 42 -7.93 -3.61 7.06
C GLY A 42 -8.85 -2.76 6.19
N GLY A 43 -8.61 -1.47 6.21
CA GLY A 43 -9.33 -0.57 5.30
C GLY A 43 -8.79 0.86 5.33
N GLY A 44 -9.28 1.66 4.40
CA GLY A 44 -8.90 3.07 4.32
C GLY A 44 -8.44 3.50 2.93
N SER A 45 -7.26 4.06 2.81
CA SER A 45 -6.78 4.66 1.57
C SER A 45 -6.85 3.72 0.36
N THR A 46 -7.48 4.19 -0.71
CA THR A 46 -7.50 3.48 -2.00
C THR A 46 -6.16 3.55 -2.73
N SER A 47 -5.27 4.48 -2.35
CA SER A 47 -3.94 4.61 -2.98
C SER A 47 -3.01 3.46 -2.64
N VAL A 48 -3.17 2.89 -1.44
CA VAL A 48 -2.34 1.76 -0.97
C VAL A 48 -2.94 0.40 -1.32
N GLN A 49 -4.18 0.36 -1.83
CA GLN A 49 -4.93 -0.89 -1.97
C GLN A 49 -4.18 -1.95 -2.76
N LYS A 50 -3.58 -1.62 -3.90
CA LYS A 50 -2.81 -2.58 -4.71
C LYS A 50 -1.64 -3.21 -3.93
N ILE A 51 -0.97 -2.40 -3.12
CA ILE A 51 0.15 -2.86 -2.29
C ILE A 51 -0.38 -3.78 -1.19
N ILE A 52 -1.35 -3.32 -0.42
CA ILE A 52 -1.89 -4.07 0.73
C ILE A 52 -2.58 -5.36 0.30
N ASP A 53 -3.28 -5.39 -0.84
CA ASP A 53 -3.87 -6.60 -1.38
C ASP A 53 -2.78 -7.63 -1.79
N ALA A 54 -1.67 -7.16 -2.38
CA ALA A 54 -0.54 -8.04 -2.73
C ALA A 54 0.20 -8.56 -1.47
N GLU A 55 0.44 -7.70 -0.47
CA GLU A 55 1.00 -8.07 0.83
C GLU A 55 0.11 -9.11 1.55
N GLY A 56 -1.20 -8.86 1.56
CA GLY A 56 -2.17 -9.76 2.19
C GLY A 56 -2.26 -11.11 1.49
N ALA A 57 -2.11 -11.14 0.16
CA ALA A 57 -2.08 -12.40 -0.60
C ALA A 57 -0.83 -13.24 -0.29
N GLU A 58 0.35 -12.60 -0.24
CA GLU A 58 1.61 -13.29 0.10
C GLU A 58 1.61 -13.75 1.56
N PHE A 59 1.22 -12.88 2.49
CA PHE A 59 1.10 -13.24 3.90
C PHE A 59 0.11 -14.39 4.12
N GLY A 60 -1.02 -14.41 3.40
CA GLY A 60 -1.99 -15.50 3.45
C GLY A 60 -1.44 -16.80 2.87
N ALA A 61 -0.54 -16.75 1.88
CA ALA A 61 0.15 -17.95 1.36
C ALA A 61 1.13 -18.52 2.40
N LEU A 62 1.83 -17.67 3.14
CA LEU A 62 2.73 -18.04 4.24
C LEU A 62 1.95 -18.52 5.49
N HIS A 63 0.75 -18.01 5.71
CA HIS A 63 -0.10 -18.30 6.88
C HIS A 63 -1.53 -18.69 6.47
N PRO A 64 -1.74 -19.91 5.93
CA PRO A 64 -3.04 -20.33 5.37
C PRO A 64 -4.23 -20.31 6.35
N ALA A 65 -3.96 -20.29 7.66
CA ALA A 65 -4.98 -20.17 8.71
C ALA A 65 -5.40 -18.70 8.99
N VAL A 66 -4.81 -17.72 8.29
CA VAL A 66 -5.18 -16.31 8.38
C VAL A 66 -6.13 -15.95 7.23
N LYS A 67 -7.24 -15.32 7.57
CA LYS A 67 -8.16 -14.72 6.59
C LYS A 67 -7.90 -13.22 6.51
N PHE A 68 -7.42 -12.76 5.37
CA PHE A 68 -7.11 -11.36 5.13
C PHE A 68 -8.17 -10.68 4.26
N THR A 69 -8.54 -9.44 4.62
CA THR A 69 -9.40 -8.57 3.81
C THR A 69 -8.96 -7.13 3.92
N TYR A 70 -9.08 -6.38 2.82
CA TYR A 70 -8.86 -4.93 2.80
C TYR A 70 -9.98 -4.21 2.02
N SER A 71 -10.41 -3.05 2.53
CA SER A 71 -11.48 -2.24 1.92
C SER A 71 -10.99 -0.82 1.64
N GLY A 72 -10.95 -0.43 0.37
CA GLY A 72 -10.57 0.93 -0.04
C GLY A 72 -11.70 1.93 0.16
N THR A 73 -11.80 2.52 1.34
CA THR A 73 -12.90 3.41 1.77
C THR A 73 -12.49 4.86 1.98
N GLY A 74 -11.19 5.17 1.79
CA GLY A 74 -10.61 6.50 2.02
C GLY A 74 -9.86 6.62 3.34
N SER A 75 -8.85 7.50 3.38
CA SER A 75 -7.94 7.61 4.53
C SER A 75 -8.64 7.98 5.83
N SER A 76 -9.60 8.92 5.78
CA SER A 76 -10.33 9.34 6.99
C SER A 76 -11.16 8.20 7.60
N ASP A 77 -11.71 7.31 6.76
CA ASP A 77 -12.42 6.13 7.22
C ASP A 77 -11.45 5.10 7.83
N GLY A 78 -10.30 4.88 7.18
CA GLY A 78 -9.25 4.01 7.72
C GLY A 78 -8.76 4.46 9.09
N ILE A 79 -8.47 5.74 9.26
CA ILE A 79 -8.05 6.35 10.53
C ILE A 79 -9.11 6.13 11.62
N LYS A 80 -10.37 6.50 11.31
CA LYS A 80 -11.49 6.37 12.25
C LYS A 80 -11.72 4.93 12.70
N ASN A 81 -11.71 3.99 11.76
CA ASN A 81 -12.04 2.59 12.06
C ASN A 81 -10.88 1.83 12.72
N ALA A 82 -9.63 2.24 12.49
CA ALA A 82 -8.49 1.76 13.27
C ALA A 82 -8.55 2.28 14.72
N ALA A 83 -8.89 3.56 14.91
CA ALA A 83 -8.99 4.16 16.24
C ALA A 83 -10.07 3.50 17.10
N ASN A 84 -11.22 3.18 16.54
CA ASN A 84 -12.35 2.57 17.27
C ASN A 84 -12.31 1.02 17.30
N GLY A 85 -11.30 0.39 16.67
CA GLY A 85 -11.12 -1.06 16.65
C GLY A 85 -12.04 -1.82 15.68
N THR A 86 -12.77 -1.13 14.80
CA THR A 86 -13.56 -1.78 13.74
C THR A 86 -12.66 -2.46 12.71
N TYR A 87 -11.53 -1.83 12.36
CA TYR A 87 -10.47 -2.44 11.57
C TYR A 87 -9.33 -2.92 12.48
N SER A 88 -8.73 -4.03 12.12
CA SER A 88 -7.50 -4.53 12.74
C SER A 88 -6.34 -3.54 12.53
N PHE A 89 -6.32 -2.89 11.36
CA PHE A 89 -5.46 -1.78 11.00
C PHE A 89 -6.14 -0.90 9.95
N GLY A 90 -5.83 0.39 9.96
CA GLY A 90 -6.26 1.33 8.93
C GLY A 90 -5.10 1.77 8.06
N CYS A 91 -5.37 2.26 6.85
CA CYS A 91 -4.35 2.90 6.03
C CYS A 91 -4.70 4.34 5.67
N ALA A 92 -3.68 5.19 5.71
CA ALA A 92 -3.77 6.55 5.22
C ALA A 92 -2.68 6.85 4.17
N SER A 93 -2.98 7.75 3.25
CA SER A 93 -2.06 8.26 2.24
C SER A 93 -1.87 9.77 2.40
N ARG A 94 -1.68 10.18 3.61
CA ARG A 94 -1.37 11.53 4.11
C ARG A 94 -0.94 11.45 5.56
N GLU A 95 -0.33 12.49 6.05
CA GLU A 95 -0.10 12.68 7.48
C GLU A 95 -1.41 12.70 8.28
N LEU A 96 -1.34 12.33 9.55
CA LEU A 96 -2.46 12.51 10.47
C LEU A 96 -2.60 13.97 10.87
N LYS A 97 -3.85 14.46 10.88
CA LYS A 97 -4.17 15.75 11.49
C LYS A 97 -3.97 15.67 13.01
N GLU A 98 -3.67 16.79 13.67
CA GLU A 98 -3.48 16.81 15.13
C GLU A 98 -4.69 16.22 15.89
N SER A 99 -5.91 16.45 15.39
CA SER A 99 -7.14 15.87 15.97
C SER A 99 -7.28 14.36 15.78
N GLU A 100 -6.50 13.76 14.87
CA GLU A 100 -6.50 12.32 14.57
C GLU A 100 -5.36 11.58 15.29
N LYS A 101 -4.37 12.30 15.82
CA LYS A 101 -3.26 11.76 16.63
C LYS A 101 -3.76 11.40 18.03
N THR A 102 -4.47 10.27 18.10
CA THR A 102 -5.05 9.74 19.33
C THR A 102 -4.23 8.53 19.82
N ASP A 103 -4.88 7.47 20.27
CA ASP A 103 -4.26 6.20 20.68
C ASP A 103 -3.76 5.34 19.48
N LEU A 104 -3.54 5.95 18.31
CA LEU A 104 -3.04 5.26 17.12
C LEU A 104 -1.51 5.26 17.05
N THR A 105 -0.96 4.10 16.76
CA THR A 105 0.43 3.96 16.34
C THR A 105 0.50 4.10 14.83
N GLU A 106 1.44 4.93 14.36
CA GLU A 106 1.71 5.18 12.95
C GLU A 106 2.92 4.36 12.49
N LEU A 107 2.75 3.57 11.44
CA LEU A 107 3.82 2.86 10.76
C LEU A 107 3.91 3.38 9.32
N ILE A 108 4.98 4.13 9.01
CA ILE A 108 5.29 4.50 7.62
C ILE A 108 5.86 3.25 6.96
N PHE A 109 5.13 2.68 5.98
CA PHE A 109 5.58 1.47 5.29
C PHE A 109 6.01 1.72 3.83
N ALA A 110 5.65 2.89 3.28
CA ALA A 110 6.06 3.31 1.94
C ALA A 110 5.93 4.82 1.79
N TYR A 111 6.51 5.36 0.71
CA TYR A 111 6.21 6.70 0.21
C TYR A 111 5.53 6.61 -1.16
N ASP A 112 4.89 7.71 -1.56
CA ASP A 112 4.15 7.83 -2.81
C ASP A 112 4.26 9.25 -3.37
N GLY A 113 4.28 9.36 -4.68
CA GLY A 113 4.07 10.62 -5.38
C GLY A 113 2.62 10.74 -5.83
N ILE A 114 2.08 11.96 -5.83
CA ILE A 114 0.76 12.25 -6.40
C ILE A 114 0.97 12.83 -7.79
N ALA A 115 0.65 12.06 -8.83
CA ALA A 115 0.73 12.52 -10.21
C ALA A 115 -0.50 13.37 -10.55
N VAL A 116 -0.26 14.59 -11.05
CA VAL A 116 -1.29 15.35 -11.77
C VAL A 116 -1.36 14.81 -13.18
N ILE A 117 -2.54 14.37 -13.58
CA ILE A 117 -2.78 13.64 -14.82
C ILE A 117 -3.75 14.40 -15.76
N VAL A 118 -3.50 14.26 -17.05
CA VAL A 118 -4.39 14.73 -18.11
C VAL A 118 -4.65 13.61 -19.10
N ASN A 119 -5.62 13.80 -19.99
CA ASN A 119 -5.82 12.92 -21.13
C ASN A 119 -4.58 12.95 -22.05
N ASP A 120 -4.26 11.83 -22.71
CA ASP A 120 -3.07 11.71 -23.56
C ASP A 120 -3.07 12.69 -24.74
N GLU A 121 -4.25 13.06 -25.26
CA GLU A 121 -4.42 14.05 -26.33
C GLU A 121 -4.13 15.51 -25.88
N ASN A 122 -4.10 15.80 -24.58
CA ASN A 122 -3.82 17.15 -24.09
C ASN A 122 -2.37 17.54 -24.39
N PRO A 123 -2.07 18.67 -25.07
CA PRO A 123 -0.70 19.05 -25.44
C PRO A 123 0.15 19.55 -24.26
N VAL A 124 -0.45 19.93 -23.13
CA VAL A 124 0.25 20.41 -21.93
C VAL A 124 1.10 19.28 -21.34
N LYS A 125 2.34 19.60 -20.95
CA LYS A 125 3.31 18.63 -20.40
C LYS A 125 3.83 19.04 -19.02
N ASP A 126 3.64 20.29 -18.64
CA ASP A 126 4.18 20.86 -17.42
C ASP A 126 3.25 21.92 -16.88
N LEU A 127 3.08 22.00 -15.56
CA LEU A 127 2.38 23.06 -14.86
C LEU A 127 3.15 23.44 -13.61
N THR A 128 3.13 24.72 -13.25
CA THR A 128 3.64 25.12 -11.94
C THR A 128 2.64 24.76 -10.83
N LYS A 129 3.11 24.66 -9.59
CA LYS A 129 2.24 24.51 -8.40
C LYS A 129 1.16 25.58 -8.35
N ASP A 130 1.51 26.82 -8.64
CA ASP A 130 0.56 27.95 -8.65
C ASP A 130 -0.49 27.80 -9.75
N GLN A 131 -0.13 27.30 -10.94
CA GLN A 131 -1.08 27.02 -12.01
C GLN A 131 -2.04 25.90 -11.63
N ILE A 132 -1.54 24.81 -11.02
CA ILE A 132 -2.39 23.72 -10.53
C ILE A 132 -3.37 24.26 -9.47
N LYS A 133 -2.88 24.99 -8.47
CA LYS A 133 -3.72 25.66 -7.47
C LYS A 133 -4.78 26.54 -8.13
N ALA A 134 -4.38 27.37 -9.10
CA ALA A 134 -5.30 28.28 -9.80
C ALA A 134 -6.38 27.54 -10.61
N ILE A 135 -6.05 26.39 -11.21
CA ILE A 135 -7.00 25.52 -11.90
C ILE A 135 -8.01 24.93 -10.90
N TYR A 136 -7.53 24.33 -9.81
CA TYR A 136 -8.40 23.67 -8.82
C TYR A 136 -9.26 24.65 -8.04
N THR A 137 -8.81 25.89 -7.86
CA THR A 137 -9.60 26.98 -7.24
C THR A 137 -10.47 27.75 -8.24
N GLY A 138 -10.38 27.45 -9.55
CA GLY A 138 -11.21 28.05 -10.60
C GLY A 138 -10.76 29.43 -11.06
N LYS A 139 -9.54 29.86 -10.76
CA LYS A 139 -8.93 31.10 -11.26
C LYS A 139 -8.46 30.96 -12.70
N ILE A 140 -7.94 29.76 -13.07
CA ILE A 140 -7.63 29.36 -14.44
C ILE A 140 -8.70 28.39 -14.87
N THR A 141 -9.36 28.66 -16.01
CA THR A 141 -10.51 27.86 -16.47
C THR A 141 -10.40 27.36 -17.89
N ASN A 142 -9.37 27.81 -18.61
CA ASN A 142 -9.15 27.45 -19.99
C ASN A 142 -7.70 27.00 -20.20
N TRP A 143 -7.49 25.92 -20.94
CA TRP A 143 -6.17 25.35 -21.20
C TRP A 143 -5.22 26.32 -21.91
N LYS A 144 -5.73 27.26 -22.73
CA LYS A 144 -4.89 28.29 -23.38
C LYS A 144 -4.13 29.18 -22.40
N GLU A 145 -4.63 29.36 -21.18
CA GLU A 145 -4.00 30.16 -20.13
C GLU A 145 -2.70 29.53 -19.61
N VAL A 146 -2.52 28.23 -19.89
CA VAL A 146 -1.35 27.43 -19.48
C VAL A 146 -0.65 26.78 -20.67
N GLY A 147 -0.80 27.33 -21.87
CA GLY A 147 -0.09 26.87 -23.07
C GLY A 147 -0.74 25.71 -23.81
N GLY A 148 -1.97 25.36 -23.47
CA GLY A 148 -2.78 24.35 -24.18
C GLY A 148 -3.69 24.97 -25.25
N GLU A 149 -4.64 24.17 -25.74
CA GLU A 149 -5.64 24.61 -26.71
C GLU A 149 -6.71 25.51 -26.08
N ASP A 150 -7.45 26.26 -26.92
CA ASP A 150 -8.58 27.10 -26.45
C ASP A 150 -9.79 26.19 -26.12
N ARG A 151 -9.73 25.54 -24.97
CA ARG A 151 -10.75 24.62 -24.44
C ARG A 151 -10.92 24.80 -22.95
N PRO A 152 -12.15 24.63 -22.41
CA PRO A 152 -12.39 24.73 -20.98
C PRO A 152 -11.72 23.59 -20.24
N ILE A 153 -11.22 23.86 -19.02
CA ILE A 153 -10.63 22.83 -18.14
C ILE A 153 -11.75 22.14 -17.36
N ALA A 154 -11.85 20.81 -17.51
CA ALA A 154 -12.72 19.94 -16.71
C ALA A 154 -11.94 19.43 -15.50
N VAL A 155 -12.13 20.04 -14.34
CA VAL A 155 -11.46 19.66 -13.10
C VAL A 155 -12.10 18.41 -12.50
N VAL A 156 -11.27 17.40 -12.25
CA VAL A 156 -11.66 16.16 -11.57
C VAL A 156 -10.91 16.08 -10.24
N SER A 157 -11.65 15.92 -9.16
CA SER A 157 -11.12 15.79 -7.80
C SER A 157 -11.61 14.51 -7.15
N ARG A 158 -11.08 14.24 -5.97
CA ARG A 158 -11.45 13.10 -5.13
C ARG A 158 -12.56 13.48 -4.16
N GLU A 159 -13.22 12.45 -3.66
CA GLU A 159 -14.23 12.55 -2.60
C GLU A 159 -13.66 13.13 -1.29
N ASP A 160 -14.55 13.62 -0.43
CA ASP A 160 -14.20 14.03 0.92
C ASP A 160 -13.70 12.80 1.72
N GLY A 161 -12.67 13.03 2.57
CA GLY A 161 -12.03 11.93 3.31
C GLY A 161 -10.96 11.17 2.53
N ALA A 162 -10.81 11.39 1.21
CA ALA A 162 -9.70 10.85 0.45
C ALA A 162 -8.37 11.49 0.87
N GLY A 163 -7.42 10.68 1.33
CA GLY A 163 -6.09 11.17 1.71
C GLY A 163 -5.36 11.85 0.56
N THR A 164 -5.57 11.39 -0.69
CA THR A 164 -4.98 12.03 -1.87
C THR A 164 -5.48 13.45 -2.08
N ARG A 165 -6.78 13.72 -1.86
CA ARG A 165 -7.33 15.08 -1.93
C ARG A 165 -6.75 15.96 -0.85
N THR A 166 -6.80 15.49 0.40
CA THR A 166 -6.25 16.25 1.53
C THR A 166 -4.78 16.59 1.29
N ALA A 167 -3.95 15.61 0.89
CA ALA A 167 -2.53 15.85 0.62
C ALA A 167 -2.30 16.88 -0.51
N VAL A 168 -3.04 16.80 -1.62
CA VAL A 168 -2.92 17.79 -2.73
C VAL A 168 -3.34 19.18 -2.27
N GLU A 169 -4.45 19.29 -1.56
CA GLU A 169 -4.94 20.57 -1.06
C GLU A 169 -3.97 21.21 -0.07
N GLU A 170 -3.34 20.41 0.82
CA GLU A 170 -2.34 20.88 1.77
C GLU A 170 -1.01 21.24 1.10
N LEU A 171 -0.46 20.36 0.25
CA LEU A 171 0.83 20.57 -0.43
C LEU A 171 0.82 21.74 -1.42
N LEU A 172 -0.36 22.08 -1.97
CA LEU A 172 -0.56 23.19 -2.88
C LEU A 172 -1.26 24.38 -2.21
N ASP A 173 -1.48 24.35 -0.90
CA ASP A 173 -2.06 25.45 -0.10
C ASP A 173 -3.40 25.97 -0.65
N PHE A 174 -4.39 25.07 -0.85
CA PHE A 174 -5.75 25.44 -1.22
C PHE A 174 -6.84 24.64 -0.49
N THR A 175 -6.56 24.18 0.73
CA THR A 175 -7.48 23.41 1.58
C THR A 175 -8.86 24.08 1.62
N GLU A 176 -9.91 23.29 1.39
CA GLU A 176 -11.31 23.72 1.34
C GLU A 176 -11.64 24.80 0.28
N GLN A 177 -10.77 25.00 -0.71
CA GLN A 177 -10.94 25.98 -1.78
C GLN A 177 -11.23 25.36 -3.15
N LEU A 178 -11.55 24.07 -3.19
CA LEU A 178 -11.90 23.40 -4.43
C LEU A 178 -13.10 24.08 -5.09
N LYS A 179 -12.96 24.40 -6.39
CA LYS A 179 -14.07 25.04 -7.13
C LYS A 179 -15.34 24.17 -7.09
N PRO A 180 -16.53 24.76 -6.86
CA PRO A 180 -17.79 24.00 -6.74
C PRO A 180 -18.18 23.19 -7.99
N SER A 181 -17.69 23.57 -9.16
CA SER A 181 -17.96 22.87 -10.44
C SER A 181 -17.01 21.72 -10.73
N ALA A 182 -16.12 21.37 -9.81
CA ALA A 182 -15.25 20.21 -9.97
C ALA A 182 -16.08 18.91 -9.94
N THR A 183 -15.72 17.98 -10.82
CA THR A 183 -16.30 16.63 -10.80
C THR A 183 -15.61 15.82 -9.70
N VAL A 184 -16.37 15.38 -8.70
CA VAL A 184 -15.84 14.56 -7.61
C VAL A 184 -16.00 13.06 -7.96
N LYS A 185 -14.94 12.28 -7.77
CA LYS A 185 -14.90 10.83 -8.03
C LYS A 185 -14.33 10.07 -6.84
N GLU A 186 -14.94 8.93 -6.53
CA GLU A 186 -14.47 8.02 -5.50
C GLU A 186 -13.32 7.14 -6.03
N GLY A 187 -12.22 7.08 -5.27
CA GLY A 187 -11.05 6.26 -5.58
C GLY A 187 -10.19 6.76 -6.75
N ASN A 188 -8.94 6.32 -6.78
CA ASN A 188 -7.97 6.71 -7.82
C ASN A 188 -8.38 6.21 -9.22
N GLY A 189 -8.89 4.99 -9.32
CA GLY A 189 -9.28 4.39 -10.61
C GLY A 189 -10.39 5.15 -11.32
N ASN A 190 -11.37 5.69 -10.58
CA ASN A 190 -12.45 6.47 -11.18
C ASN A 190 -11.99 7.86 -11.64
N VAL A 191 -11.02 8.48 -10.93
CA VAL A 191 -10.37 9.71 -11.41
C VAL A 191 -9.63 9.43 -12.71
N GLN A 192 -8.78 8.40 -12.73
CA GLN A 192 -8.01 7.98 -13.89
C GLN A 192 -8.92 7.73 -15.10
N SER A 193 -9.97 6.91 -14.94
CA SER A 193 -10.92 6.59 -16.01
C SER A 193 -11.66 7.85 -16.53
N THR A 194 -12.02 8.78 -15.62
CA THR A 194 -12.68 10.03 -16.01
C THR A 194 -11.76 10.93 -16.83
N VAL A 195 -10.48 11.03 -16.43
CA VAL A 195 -9.47 11.82 -17.16
C VAL A 195 -9.15 11.17 -18.50
N SER A 196 -8.99 9.85 -18.55
CA SER A 196 -8.76 9.09 -19.78
C SER A 196 -9.88 9.27 -20.82
N ALA A 197 -11.13 9.41 -20.36
CA ALA A 197 -12.28 9.56 -21.24
C ALA A 197 -12.57 11.01 -21.69
N ASN A 198 -11.87 12.02 -21.15
CA ASN A 198 -12.15 13.43 -21.44
C ASN A 198 -10.88 14.23 -21.78
N PRO A 199 -10.68 14.61 -23.06
CA PRO A 199 -9.51 15.40 -23.50
C PRO A 199 -9.33 16.74 -22.76
N ASN A 200 -10.37 17.26 -22.14
CA ASN A 200 -10.32 18.52 -21.43
C ASN A 200 -10.04 18.37 -19.91
N ALA A 201 -9.96 17.11 -19.42
CA ALA A 201 -9.87 16.85 -18.00
C ALA A 201 -8.45 17.02 -17.45
N ILE A 202 -8.39 17.45 -16.20
CA ILE A 202 -7.25 17.37 -15.29
C ILE A 202 -7.70 16.67 -14.02
N GLY A 203 -6.88 15.76 -13.50
CA GLY A 203 -7.10 15.05 -12.26
C GLY A 203 -5.78 14.78 -11.52
N TYR A 204 -5.85 14.10 -10.41
CA TYR A 204 -4.68 13.64 -9.68
C TYR A 204 -4.92 12.25 -9.09
N VAL A 205 -3.88 11.43 -9.12
CA VAL A 205 -3.88 10.06 -8.59
C VAL A 205 -2.54 9.74 -7.95
N SER A 206 -2.48 8.70 -7.12
CA SER A 206 -1.20 8.09 -6.75
C SER A 206 -0.42 7.64 -7.99
N ILE A 207 0.91 7.75 -7.99
CA ILE A 207 1.73 7.23 -9.10
C ILE A 207 1.50 5.73 -9.34
N THR A 208 1.07 4.97 -8.33
CA THR A 208 0.70 3.55 -8.44
C THR A 208 -0.46 3.29 -9.42
N PHE A 209 -1.20 4.34 -9.80
CA PHE A 209 -2.33 4.30 -10.75
C PHE A 209 -2.00 4.90 -12.11
N VAL A 210 -0.79 5.40 -12.31
CA VAL A 210 -0.40 5.95 -13.62
C VAL A 210 -0.08 4.81 -14.58
N ASP A 211 -0.81 4.76 -15.69
CA ASP A 211 -0.56 3.82 -16.79
C ASP A 211 -0.68 4.54 -18.15
N ARG A 212 -0.73 3.78 -19.24
CA ARG A 212 -0.78 4.32 -20.60
C ARG A 212 -2.11 5.00 -20.98
N SER A 213 -3.12 4.95 -20.11
CA SER A 213 -4.42 5.56 -20.37
C SER A 213 -4.48 7.07 -20.06
N VAL A 214 -3.49 7.57 -19.32
CA VAL A 214 -3.38 8.97 -18.92
C VAL A 214 -1.94 9.44 -18.97
N LYS A 215 -1.76 10.75 -19.17
CA LYS A 215 -0.44 11.39 -19.20
C LYS A 215 -0.18 12.14 -17.89
N PRO A 216 0.85 11.77 -17.13
CA PRO A 216 1.30 12.56 -15.99
C PRO A 216 1.96 13.85 -16.47
N LEU A 217 1.69 14.96 -15.79
CA LEU A 217 2.34 16.24 -16.01
C LEU A 217 3.58 16.36 -15.12
N ARG A 218 4.58 17.08 -15.61
CA ARG A 218 5.63 17.62 -14.75
C ARG A 218 5.05 18.72 -13.87
N ILE A 219 5.64 18.90 -12.71
CA ILE A 219 5.34 20.01 -11.80
C ILE A 219 6.61 20.81 -11.60
N ASP A 220 6.60 22.08 -11.98
CA ASP A 220 7.79 22.94 -11.96
C ASP A 220 9.00 22.29 -12.68
N GLY A 221 8.75 21.59 -13.80
CA GLY A 221 9.74 20.89 -14.59
C GLY A 221 10.13 19.50 -14.09
N VAL A 222 9.64 19.05 -12.93
CA VAL A 222 10.00 17.77 -12.30
C VAL A 222 8.94 16.70 -12.60
N GLU A 223 9.37 15.51 -13.02
CA GLU A 223 8.50 14.37 -13.32
C GLU A 223 8.07 13.63 -12.05
N ALA A 224 6.84 13.09 -12.06
CA ALA A 224 6.31 12.23 -10.99
C ALA A 224 6.93 10.82 -11.08
N THR A 225 8.18 10.67 -10.66
CA THR A 225 8.90 9.40 -10.63
C THR A 225 9.28 9.01 -9.21
N MET A 226 9.50 7.69 -9.00
CA MET A 226 9.99 7.19 -7.71
C MET A 226 11.32 7.85 -7.32
N GLU A 227 12.25 8.02 -8.27
CA GLU A 227 13.54 8.68 -8.05
C GLU A 227 13.37 10.12 -7.57
N ASN A 228 12.49 10.90 -8.20
CA ASN A 228 12.26 12.30 -7.85
C ASN A 228 11.50 12.46 -6.53
N VAL A 229 10.73 11.47 -6.11
CA VAL A 229 10.12 11.44 -4.77
C VAL A 229 11.19 11.11 -3.72
N LEU A 230 12.04 10.11 -3.96
CA LEU A 230 13.11 9.71 -3.04
C LEU A 230 14.15 10.81 -2.80
N ASN A 231 14.52 11.56 -3.84
CA ASN A 231 15.47 12.68 -3.73
C ASN A 231 14.79 14.00 -3.34
N GLU A 232 13.50 13.97 -2.98
CA GLU A 232 12.70 15.10 -2.53
C GLU A 232 12.56 16.25 -3.54
N SER A 233 12.88 16.03 -4.82
CA SER A 233 12.72 17.03 -5.87
C SER A 233 11.27 17.16 -6.34
N TYR A 234 10.44 16.11 -6.21
CA TYR A 234 9.04 16.13 -6.59
C TYR A 234 8.15 16.69 -5.48
N ALA A 235 7.44 17.77 -5.77
CA ALA A 235 6.73 18.56 -4.75
C ALA A 235 5.51 17.86 -4.13
N LEU A 236 4.89 16.89 -4.81
CA LEU A 236 3.68 16.20 -4.33
C LEU A 236 4.02 14.79 -3.85
N SER A 237 4.82 14.70 -2.80
CA SER A 237 5.15 13.44 -2.12
C SER A 237 4.43 13.32 -0.78
N ARG A 238 4.22 12.09 -0.32
CA ARG A 238 3.50 11.78 0.93
C ARG A 238 3.84 10.40 1.46
N PRO A 239 3.68 10.16 2.78
CA PRO A 239 3.79 8.81 3.34
C PRO A 239 2.55 7.96 3.02
N PHE A 240 2.76 6.65 2.97
CA PHE A 240 1.73 5.65 3.17
C PHE A 240 1.83 5.09 4.58
N LEU A 241 0.77 5.23 5.34
CA LEU A 241 0.70 4.86 6.75
C LEU A 241 -0.17 3.62 6.94
N ALA A 242 0.31 2.68 7.73
CA ALA A 242 -0.52 1.71 8.43
C ALA A 242 -0.72 2.20 9.87
N LEU A 243 -1.96 2.17 10.32
CA LEU A 243 -2.43 2.76 11.59
C LEU A 243 -3.11 1.68 12.42
N TYR A 244 -2.72 1.55 13.65
CA TYR A 244 -3.33 0.55 14.54
C TYR A 244 -3.36 1.04 15.98
N ASN A 245 -4.29 0.48 16.75
CA ASN A 245 -4.38 0.72 18.19
C ASN A 245 -3.75 -0.46 18.93
N GLU A 246 -2.70 -0.22 19.70
CA GLU A 246 -1.97 -1.24 20.46
C GLU A 246 -2.90 -2.06 21.39
N LYS A 247 -3.97 -1.45 21.89
CA LYS A 247 -4.93 -2.12 22.79
C LYS A 247 -5.73 -3.21 22.06
N ASN A 248 -5.89 -3.08 20.74
CA ASN A 248 -6.69 -3.97 19.90
C ASN A 248 -5.82 -4.83 18.96
N LEU A 249 -4.50 -4.69 19.04
CA LEU A 249 -3.58 -5.34 18.12
C LEU A 249 -3.46 -6.84 18.43
N THR A 250 -3.96 -7.65 17.50
CA THR A 250 -3.88 -9.11 17.59
C THR A 250 -2.52 -9.63 17.12
N PRO A 251 -2.10 -10.85 17.53
CA PRO A 251 -0.83 -11.42 17.09
C PRO A 251 -0.72 -11.54 15.56
N GLN A 252 -1.78 -11.92 14.86
CA GLN A 252 -1.79 -12.05 13.41
C GLN A 252 -1.68 -10.69 12.72
N THR A 253 -2.33 -9.65 13.26
CA THR A 253 -2.21 -8.29 12.71
C THR A 253 -0.81 -7.75 12.91
N ARG A 254 -0.19 -7.95 14.08
CA ARG A 254 1.21 -7.56 14.33
C ARG A 254 2.15 -8.28 13.35
N ALA A 255 2.01 -9.59 13.19
CA ALA A 255 2.83 -10.35 12.28
C ALA A 255 2.69 -9.86 10.82
N PHE A 256 1.49 -9.48 10.39
CA PHE A 256 1.28 -8.88 9.07
C PHE A 256 1.97 -7.52 8.93
N LEU A 257 1.84 -6.64 9.93
CA LEU A 257 2.51 -5.33 9.91
C LEU A 257 4.04 -5.48 9.94
N ASP A 258 4.55 -6.44 10.70
CA ASP A 258 5.98 -6.77 10.71
C ASP A 258 6.43 -7.34 9.34
N PHE A 259 5.59 -8.17 8.69
CA PHE A 259 5.85 -8.72 7.35
C PHE A 259 6.00 -7.62 6.29
N ILE A 260 5.11 -6.63 6.26
CA ILE A 260 5.24 -5.48 5.33
C ILE A 260 6.62 -4.82 5.45
N MET A 261 7.20 -4.80 6.65
CA MET A 261 8.50 -4.17 6.92
C MET A 261 9.69 -5.10 6.65
N THR A 262 9.50 -6.33 6.20
CA THR A 262 10.60 -7.23 5.77
C THR A 262 11.13 -6.84 4.39
N ASP A 263 12.28 -7.40 3.98
CA ASP A 263 12.80 -7.20 2.62
C ASP A 263 11.85 -7.75 1.55
N GLU A 264 11.13 -8.83 1.87
CA GLU A 264 10.10 -9.40 1.00
C GLU A 264 8.90 -8.47 0.87
N GLY A 265 8.34 -7.98 1.97
CA GLY A 265 7.26 -7.01 1.97
C GLY A 265 7.66 -5.73 1.23
N GLN A 266 8.83 -5.17 1.49
CA GLN A 266 9.30 -3.97 0.78
C GLN A 266 9.52 -4.21 -0.72
N THR A 267 9.90 -5.43 -1.12
CA THR A 267 9.92 -5.83 -2.54
C THR A 267 8.50 -5.83 -3.16
N ILE A 268 7.49 -6.23 -2.40
CA ILE A 268 6.08 -6.17 -2.85
C ILE A 268 5.63 -4.70 -2.98
N VAL A 269 6.00 -3.84 -2.04
CA VAL A 269 5.76 -2.38 -2.13
C VAL A 269 6.26 -1.84 -3.47
N GLU A 270 7.54 -2.08 -3.81
CA GLU A 270 8.16 -1.58 -5.05
C GLU A 270 7.50 -2.15 -6.32
N LYS A 271 7.24 -3.46 -6.35
CA LYS A 271 6.56 -4.12 -7.48
C LYS A 271 5.17 -3.56 -7.77
N ASN A 272 4.51 -3.00 -6.75
CA ASN A 272 3.18 -2.40 -6.87
C ASN A 272 3.22 -0.87 -6.97
N GLY A 273 4.39 -0.29 -7.24
CA GLY A 273 4.58 1.13 -7.54
C GLY A 273 4.72 2.04 -6.32
N GLY A 274 4.76 1.49 -5.11
CA GLY A 274 5.14 2.23 -3.91
C GLY A 274 6.65 2.43 -3.84
N ILE A 275 7.07 3.34 -2.99
CA ILE A 275 8.47 3.66 -2.74
C ILE A 275 8.85 3.07 -1.37
N SER A 276 9.79 2.13 -1.39
CA SER A 276 10.28 1.44 -0.20
C SER A 276 10.89 2.43 0.83
N VAL A 277 10.75 2.09 2.11
CA VAL A 277 11.37 2.82 3.24
C VAL A 277 12.74 2.25 3.64
N ARG A 278 13.27 1.31 2.86
CA ARG A 278 14.56 0.63 3.06
C ARG A 278 15.54 0.93 1.95
#